data_5463d1a7d3529e362cbcc4d90280d3b3
#
_entry.id   5463d1a7d3529e362cbcc4d90280d3b3
#
_cell.length_a   1.000
_cell.length_b   1.000
_cell.length_c   1.000
_cell.angle_alpha   90.00
_cell.angle_beta   90.00
_cell.angle_gamma   90.00
#
_symmetry.space_group_name_H-M   'P 1'
#
loop_
_entity.id
_entity.type
_entity.pdbx_description
1 polymer ?
#
loop_
_entity_poly.entity_id
_entity_poly.type
_entity_poly.pdbx_seq_one_letter_code
_entity_poly.pdbx_strand_id
1 'polypeptide(L)'
;GLFGRETMNARGISLYCSEKMVDLIERTPNWSILLSQGVFQPNTVKLVNLPGVSVEAIRVPHRAELSDMHAYLIKANKTLLFLPDHDTWHETLGDHNLRSWLNYLEVDIALIDGTFYTSDELKHRSQEEVPHPPVEQTLEMLGKKREGDGRVVFIHLNHTNRLCRDDSPVTKMGWEVGNEGDIY
;
A
#
# COMPACT_ATOMS: atom_id res chain seq x y z
N GLY A 1 -16.27 -15.61 7.77
CA GLY A 1 -16.13 -16.19 9.02
C GLY A 1 -16.29 -15.30 10.24
N LEU A 2 -15.26 -14.53 10.62
CA LEU A 2 -15.18 -13.89 11.95
C LEU A 2 -16.39 -12.99 12.28
N PHE A 3 -16.89 -12.21 11.35
CA PHE A 3 -17.98 -11.25 11.58
C PHE A 3 -19.39 -11.84 11.45
N GLY A 4 -19.51 -13.10 11.03
CA GLY A 4 -20.78 -13.78 10.79
C GLY A 4 -21.58 -14.08 12.05
N ARG A 5 -22.79 -14.66 11.85
CA ARG A 5 -23.75 -14.93 12.93
C ARG A 5 -23.23 -15.83 14.03
N GLU A 6 -22.43 -16.84 13.67
CA GLU A 6 -21.95 -17.87 14.59
C GLU A 6 -20.76 -17.42 15.44
N THR A 7 -20.17 -16.28 15.11
CA THR A 7 -19.01 -15.74 15.81
C THR A 7 -19.37 -14.41 16.48
N MET A 8 -19.08 -13.29 15.84
CA MET A 8 -19.30 -11.95 16.42
C MET A 8 -20.74 -11.45 16.27
N ASN A 9 -21.55 -12.05 15.40
CA ASN A 9 -22.89 -11.57 15.02
C ASN A 9 -22.89 -10.05 14.74
N ALA A 10 -21.84 -9.58 14.05
CA ALA A 10 -21.64 -8.17 13.78
C ALA A 10 -22.71 -7.64 12.84
N ARG A 11 -23.05 -6.34 12.96
CA ARG A 11 -24.02 -5.66 12.11
C ARG A 11 -23.60 -4.21 11.89
N GLY A 12 -23.90 -3.72 10.69
CA GLY A 12 -23.73 -2.30 10.36
C GLY A 12 -22.28 -1.82 10.34
N ILE A 13 -21.31 -2.73 10.09
CA ILE A 13 -19.91 -2.34 9.95
C ILE A 13 -19.76 -1.55 8.65
N SER A 14 -19.34 -0.29 8.74
CA SER A 14 -19.01 0.52 7.57
C SER A 14 -17.80 -0.06 6.84
N LEU A 15 -17.97 -0.36 5.55
CA LEU A 15 -16.90 -0.85 4.68
C LEU A 15 -16.61 0.22 3.61
N TYR A 16 -15.51 0.93 3.78
CA TYR A 16 -15.06 1.94 2.81
C TYR A 16 -14.24 1.26 1.72
N CYS A 17 -14.71 1.32 0.49
CA CYS A 17 -14.05 0.65 -0.65
C CYS A 17 -14.49 1.26 -1.98
N SER A 18 -13.83 0.87 -3.08
CA SER A 18 -14.21 1.29 -4.42
C SER A 18 -15.51 0.61 -4.90
N GLU A 19 -16.15 1.17 -5.92
CA GLU A 19 -17.30 0.54 -6.59
C GLU A 19 -16.94 -0.84 -7.16
N LYS A 20 -15.75 -1.00 -7.73
CA LYS A 20 -15.28 -2.29 -8.24
C LYS A 20 -15.12 -3.33 -7.13
N MET A 21 -14.70 -2.91 -5.94
CA MET A 21 -14.63 -3.80 -4.79
C MET A 21 -16.03 -4.18 -4.29
N VAL A 22 -17.00 -3.26 -4.31
CA VAL A 22 -18.41 -3.57 -4.02
C VAL A 22 -18.92 -4.64 -4.98
N ASP A 23 -18.74 -4.43 -6.29
CA ASP A 23 -19.13 -5.40 -7.32
C ASP A 23 -18.49 -6.79 -7.09
N LEU A 24 -17.22 -6.81 -6.71
CA LEU A 24 -16.52 -8.07 -6.41
C LEU A 24 -17.15 -8.78 -5.20
N ILE A 25 -17.43 -8.04 -4.13
CA ILE A 25 -18.04 -8.58 -2.91
C ILE A 25 -19.44 -9.14 -3.22
N GLU A 26 -20.26 -8.41 -3.97
CA GLU A 26 -21.62 -8.81 -4.34
C GLU A 26 -21.65 -10.09 -5.19
N ARG A 27 -20.67 -10.25 -6.09
CA ARG A 27 -20.57 -11.44 -6.96
C ARG A 27 -19.90 -12.63 -6.30
N THR A 28 -19.28 -12.45 -5.14
CA THR A 28 -18.57 -13.53 -4.42
C THR A 28 -19.47 -14.11 -3.33
N PRO A 29 -19.99 -15.36 -3.46
CA PRO A 29 -21.00 -15.92 -2.56
C PRO A 29 -20.59 -15.87 -1.07
N ASN A 30 -19.33 -16.12 -0.75
CA ASN A 30 -18.82 -16.09 0.63
C ASN A 30 -18.82 -14.69 1.27
N TRP A 31 -18.86 -13.65 0.46
CA TRP A 31 -18.86 -12.26 0.92
C TRP A 31 -20.23 -11.61 0.79
N SER A 32 -20.96 -11.88 -0.29
CA SER A 32 -22.29 -11.32 -0.53
C SER A 32 -23.29 -11.69 0.54
N ILE A 33 -23.14 -12.87 1.16
CA ILE A 33 -23.98 -13.27 2.30
C ILE A 33 -23.80 -12.32 3.51
N LEU A 34 -22.63 -11.72 3.70
CA LEU A 34 -22.40 -10.77 4.79
C LEU A 34 -23.09 -9.44 4.52
N LEU A 35 -23.20 -9.03 3.24
CA LEU A 35 -24.01 -7.86 2.84
C LEU A 35 -25.50 -8.15 3.07
N SER A 36 -25.99 -9.27 2.57
CA SER A 36 -27.42 -9.64 2.71
C SER A 36 -27.87 -9.80 4.16
N GLN A 37 -26.95 -10.17 5.05
CA GLN A 37 -27.20 -10.27 6.50
C GLN A 37 -27.05 -8.92 7.22
N GLY A 38 -26.68 -7.84 6.52
CA GLY A 38 -26.47 -6.51 7.11
C GLY A 38 -25.24 -6.43 8.02
N VAL A 39 -24.26 -7.31 7.82
CA VAL A 39 -22.98 -7.28 8.54
C VAL A 39 -22.16 -6.08 8.06
N PHE A 40 -21.99 -5.93 6.74
CA PHE A 40 -21.29 -4.81 6.12
C PHE A 40 -22.24 -3.84 5.44
N GLN A 41 -21.88 -2.56 5.50
CA GLN A 41 -22.52 -1.46 4.77
C GLN A 41 -21.46 -0.79 3.89
N PRO A 42 -21.44 -1.05 2.57
CA PRO A 42 -20.48 -0.45 1.66
C PRO A 42 -20.65 1.07 1.56
N ASN A 43 -19.53 1.78 1.53
CA ASN A 43 -19.43 3.22 1.35
C ASN A 43 -18.37 3.51 0.29
N THR A 44 -18.78 3.99 -0.87
CA THR A 44 -17.88 4.24 -2.02
C THR A 44 -17.39 5.70 -2.04
N VAL A 45 -16.61 6.09 -1.05
CA VAL A 45 -16.03 7.44 -0.96
C VAL A 45 -14.50 7.35 -1.09
N LYS A 46 -13.91 8.33 -1.79
CA LYS A 46 -12.45 8.43 -1.94
C LYS A 46 -11.77 8.98 -0.69
N LEU A 47 -12.47 9.83 0.05
CA LEU A 47 -11.98 10.46 1.27
C LEU A 47 -12.90 10.11 2.43
N VAL A 48 -12.34 9.49 3.43
CA VAL A 48 -13.01 9.14 4.69
C VAL A 48 -12.51 10.09 5.77
N ASN A 49 -13.44 10.81 6.42
CA ASN A 49 -13.13 11.68 7.55
C ASN A 49 -13.67 11.07 8.83
N LEU A 50 -12.78 10.81 9.77
CA LEU A 50 -13.05 10.31 11.11
C LEU A 50 -12.54 11.33 12.15
N PRO A 51 -12.99 11.29 13.41
CA PRO A 51 -12.44 12.16 14.44
C PRO A 51 -10.92 12.06 14.56
N GLY A 52 -10.21 13.13 14.23
CA GLY A 52 -8.75 13.24 14.33
C GLY A 52 -7.95 12.55 13.22
N VAL A 53 -8.59 11.93 12.22
CA VAL A 53 -7.89 11.30 11.10
C VAL A 53 -8.73 11.37 9.81
N SER A 54 -8.06 11.60 8.68
CA SER A 54 -8.66 11.41 7.36
C SER A 54 -7.86 10.39 6.56
N VAL A 55 -8.54 9.62 5.70
CA VAL A 55 -7.94 8.61 4.84
C VAL A 55 -8.39 8.87 3.41
N GLU A 56 -7.45 9.12 2.53
CA GLU A 56 -7.67 9.30 1.10
C GLU A 56 -7.15 8.09 0.33
N ALA A 57 -7.97 7.55 -0.57
CA ALA A 57 -7.59 6.46 -1.45
C ALA A 57 -7.02 7.02 -2.76
N ILE A 58 -5.76 6.72 -3.05
CA ILE A 58 -5.04 7.09 -4.29
C ILE A 58 -4.94 5.84 -5.15
N ARG A 59 -5.53 5.87 -6.35
CA ARG A 59 -5.45 4.73 -7.27
C ARG A 59 -4.02 4.52 -7.74
N VAL A 60 -3.57 3.26 -7.71
CA VAL A 60 -2.25 2.83 -8.19
C VAL A 60 -2.37 1.64 -9.14
N PRO A 61 -1.43 1.46 -10.07
CA PRO A 61 -1.41 0.30 -10.94
C PRO A 61 -1.03 -0.95 -10.13
N HIS A 62 -1.86 -1.94 -10.14
CA HIS A 62 -1.57 -3.30 -9.68
C HIS A 62 -2.76 -4.20 -10.01
N ARG A 63 -2.48 -5.44 -10.43
CA ARG A 63 -3.40 -6.58 -10.63
C ARG A 63 -4.90 -6.24 -10.51
N ALA A 64 -5.44 -5.59 -11.57
CA ALA A 64 -6.81 -5.05 -11.56
C ALA A 64 -7.83 -5.99 -12.22
N GLU A 65 -7.57 -7.29 -12.29
CA GLU A 65 -8.42 -8.27 -12.96
C GLU A 65 -9.80 -8.41 -12.30
N LEU A 66 -9.86 -8.35 -10.99
CA LEU A 66 -11.10 -8.50 -10.23
C LEU A 66 -11.57 -7.21 -9.57
N SER A 67 -10.64 -6.36 -9.17
CA SER A 67 -10.91 -5.09 -8.48
C SER A 67 -9.88 -4.05 -8.91
N ASP A 68 -9.77 -2.95 -8.18
CA ASP A 68 -8.75 -1.93 -8.33
C ASP A 68 -7.89 -1.84 -7.06
N MET A 69 -6.68 -1.28 -7.21
CA MET A 69 -5.73 -1.11 -6.12
C MET A 69 -5.57 0.35 -5.75
N HIS A 70 -5.32 0.58 -4.47
CA HIS A 70 -5.14 1.93 -3.92
C HIS A 70 -4.00 1.96 -2.92
N ALA A 71 -3.21 3.03 -2.99
CA ALA A 71 -2.46 3.51 -1.85
C ALA A 71 -3.39 4.30 -0.93
N TYR A 72 -3.02 4.45 0.33
CA TYR A 72 -3.79 5.23 1.29
C TYR A 72 -2.92 6.36 1.85
N LEU A 73 -3.42 7.59 1.74
CA LEU A 73 -2.85 8.76 2.40
C LEU A 73 -3.63 9.02 3.68
N ILE A 74 -2.99 8.79 4.81
CA ILE A 74 -3.59 8.87 6.15
C ILE A 74 -3.07 10.13 6.81
N LYS A 75 -3.95 11.10 7.06
CA LYS A 75 -3.60 12.39 7.67
C LYS A 75 -4.16 12.46 9.08
N ALA A 76 -3.26 12.66 10.05
CA ALA A 76 -3.56 12.90 11.45
C ALA A 76 -2.59 14.00 11.97
N ASN A 77 -1.90 13.80 13.09
CA ASN A 77 -0.80 14.67 13.51
C ASN A 77 0.40 14.62 12.55
N LYS A 78 0.50 13.53 11.79
CA LYS A 78 1.46 13.31 10.70
C LYS A 78 0.71 12.75 9.49
N THR A 79 1.32 12.91 8.34
CA THR A 79 0.82 12.33 7.08
C THR A 79 1.60 11.05 6.77
N LEU A 80 0.88 9.93 6.70
CA LEU A 80 1.43 8.63 6.35
C LEU A 80 0.91 8.20 4.98
N LEU A 81 1.81 7.84 4.06
CA LEU A 81 1.51 7.15 2.83
C LEU A 81 1.70 5.64 3.03
N PHE A 82 0.67 4.85 2.78
CA PHE A 82 0.71 3.39 2.79
C PHE A 82 0.57 2.87 1.36
N LEU A 83 1.67 2.43 0.77
CA LEU A 83 1.78 1.93 -0.61
C LEU A 83 2.62 0.64 -0.62
N PRO A 84 2.13 -0.46 -0.04
CA PRO A 84 2.91 -1.70 0.10
C PRO A 84 3.10 -2.46 -1.20
N ASP A 85 2.29 -2.17 -2.23
CA ASP A 85 2.15 -3.03 -3.40
C ASP A 85 1.68 -2.22 -4.62
N HIS A 86 2.47 -2.21 -5.71
CA HIS A 86 2.11 -1.58 -6.98
C HIS A 86 3.03 -2.05 -8.10
N ASP A 87 2.60 -1.88 -9.36
CA ASP A 87 3.33 -2.41 -10.51
C ASP A 87 4.54 -1.56 -10.89
N THR A 88 4.38 -0.25 -11.03
CA THR A 88 5.44 0.64 -11.52
C THR A 88 5.36 2.05 -10.92
N TRP A 89 6.52 2.66 -10.69
CA TRP A 89 6.59 4.08 -10.35
C TRP A 89 6.12 4.99 -11.48
N HIS A 90 6.43 4.63 -12.72
CA HIS A 90 6.07 5.44 -13.89
C HIS A 90 4.57 5.75 -13.94
N GLU A 91 3.73 4.72 -13.78
CA GLU A 91 2.27 4.90 -13.80
C GLU A 91 1.73 5.53 -12.50
N THR A 92 2.37 5.24 -11.35
CA THR A 92 1.97 5.79 -10.05
C THR A 92 2.25 7.28 -9.97
N LEU A 93 3.39 7.73 -10.48
CA LEU A 93 3.86 9.11 -10.34
C LEU A 93 3.33 10.06 -11.43
N GLY A 94 2.96 9.54 -12.62
CA GLY A 94 2.67 10.37 -13.78
C GLY A 94 3.87 11.26 -14.12
N ASP A 95 3.64 12.58 -14.13
CA ASP A 95 4.69 13.57 -14.47
C ASP A 95 5.61 13.96 -13.29
N HIS A 96 5.37 13.42 -12.09
CA HIS A 96 6.18 13.73 -10.91
C HIS A 96 7.40 12.81 -10.82
N ASN A 97 8.51 13.32 -10.24
CA ASN A 97 9.51 12.43 -9.67
C ASN A 97 9.09 12.01 -8.25
N LEU A 98 9.59 10.89 -7.76
CA LEU A 98 9.17 10.29 -6.49
C LEU A 98 9.29 11.26 -5.30
N ARG A 99 10.42 11.96 -5.18
CA ARG A 99 10.63 12.92 -4.08
C ARG A 99 9.65 14.10 -4.17
N SER A 100 9.43 14.68 -5.35
CA SER A 100 8.47 15.78 -5.52
C SER A 100 7.03 15.34 -5.27
N TRP A 101 6.69 14.09 -5.60
CA TRP A 101 5.38 13.53 -5.32
C TRP A 101 5.15 13.35 -3.82
N LEU A 102 6.12 12.80 -3.07
CA LEU A 102 6.04 12.70 -1.61
C LEU A 102 5.90 14.08 -0.96
N ASN A 103 6.65 15.07 -1.43
CA ASN A 103 6.56 16.45 -0.94
C ASN A 103 5.21 17.10 -1.28
N TYR A 104 4.69 16.88 -2.50
CA TYR A 104 3.37 17.38 -2.90
C TYR A 104 2.25 16.82 -2.03
N LEU A 105 2.34 15.56 -1.64
CA LEU A 105 1.41 14.91 -0.72
C LEU A 105 1.66 15.26 0.76
N GLU A 106 2.71 16.05 1.07
CA GLU A 106 3.13 16.41 2.43
C GLU A 106 3.39 15.19 3.32
N VAL A 107 4.04 14.16 2.78
CA VAL A 107 4.26 12.89 3.47
C VAL A 107 5.38 13.00 4.50
N ASP A 108 5.05 12.76 5.77
CA ASP A 108 6.05 12.61 6.85
C ASP A 108 6.65 11.21 6.86
N ILE A 109 5.85 10.18 6.56
CA ILE A 109 6.25 8.77 6.59
C ILE A 109 5.62 8.05 5.40
N ALA A 110 6.45 7.46 4.53
CA ALA A 110 6.02 6.61 3.43
C ALA A 110 6.39 5.15 3.73
N LEU A 111 5.40 4.29 3.85
CA LEU A 111 5.54 2.83 3.88
C LEU A 111 5.32 2.34 2.45
N ILE A 112 6.39 1.94 1.77
CA ILE A 112 6.36 1.65 0.33
C ILE A 112 6.80 0.24 0.00
N ASP A 113 6.48 -0.19 -1.21
CA ASP A 113 6.82 -1.50 -1.76
C ASP A 113 8.33 -1.78 -1.70
N GLY A 114 8.68 -2.87 -1.06
CA GLY A 114 10.02 -3.41 -0.96
C GLY A 114 10.08 -4.88 -1.34
N THR A 115 9.12 -5.38 -2.13
CA THR A 115 8.97 -6.80 -2.44
C THR A 115 10.25 -7.43 -2.93
N PHE A 116 10.89 -6.88 -3.96
CA PHE A 116 12.16 -7.36 -4.50
C PHE A 116 13.24 -6.29 -4.42
N TYR A 117 14.48 -6.69 -4.12
CA TYR A 117 15.62 -5.77 -4.15
C TYR A 117 16.05 -5.49 -5.59
N THR A 118 16.16 -6.53 -6.43
CA THR A 118 16.48 -6.47 -7.86
C THR A 118 15.44 -7.20 -8.69
N SER A 119 15.37 -6.89 -10.00
CA SER A 119 14.51 -7.59 -10.96
C SER A 119 14.87 -9.07 -11.16
N ASP A 120 16.10 -9.46 -10.85
CA ASP A 120 16.64 -10.81 -11.10
C ASP A 120 16.36 -11.81 -9.97
N GLU A 121 15.69 -11.39 -8.88
CA GLU A 121 15.39 -12.28 -7.75
C GLU A 121 14.45 -13.43 -8.12
N LEU A 122 13.62 -13.25 -9.12
CA LEU A 122 12.70 -14.27 -9.61
C LEU A 122 13.38 -15.14 -10.68
N LYS A 123 14.09 -16.19 -10.27
CA LYS A 123 14.85 -17.09 -11.16
C LYS A 123 13.99 -17.82 -12.21
N HIS A 124 12.68 -17.93 -12.02
CA HIS A 124 11.78 -18.75 -12.83
C HIS A 124 10.54 -17.99 -13.34
N ARG A 125 10.46 -16.68 -13.09
CA ARG A 125 9.36 -15.81 -13.56
C ARG A 125 9.93 -14.49 -14.04
N SER A 126 9.32 -13.90 -15.05
CA SER A 126 9.68 -12.54 -15.46
C SER A 126 9.09 -11.52 -14.49
N GLN A 127 9.72 -10.36 -14.38
CA GLN A 127 9.17 -9.23 -13.62
C GLN A 127 7.81 -8.77 -14.20
N GLU A 128 7.57 -9.01 -15.50
CA GLU A 128 6.28 -8.73 -16.15
C GLU A 128 5.15 -9.61 -15.60
N GLU A 129 5.47 -10.83 -15.12
CA GLU A 129 4.48 -11.73 -14.52
C GLU A 129 4.17 -11.38 -13.05
N VAL A 130 5.12 -10.75 -12.35
CA VAL A 130 5.00 -10.34 -10.95
C VAL A 130 5.60 -8.94 -10.81
N PRO A 131 4.89 -7.92 -11.33
CA PRO A 131 5.41 -6.57 -11.39
C PRO A 131 5.45 -5.95 -10.00
N HIS A 132 6.64 -5.49 -9.62
CA HIS A 132 6.92 -4.63 -8.47
C HIS A 132 8.15 -3.78 -8.79
N PRO A 133 8.19 -2.49 -8.45
CA PRO A 133 9.39 -1.71 -8.66
C PRO A 133 10.50 -2.21 -7.74
N PRO A 134 11.68 -2.60 -8.28
CA PRO A 134 12.79 -3.03 -7.44
C PRO A 134 13.22 -1.93 -6.46
N VAL A 135 13.64 -2.34 -5.26
CA VAL A 135 14.16 -1.40 -4.26
C VAL A 135 15.33 -0.58 -4.80
N GLU A 136 16.25 -1.20 -5.56
CA GLU A 136 17.37 -0.49 -6.18
C GLU A 136 16.90 0.65 -7.11
N GLN A 137 15.87 0.43 -7.93
CA GLN A 137 15.27 1.47 -8.78
C GLN A 137 14.66 2.60 -7.93
N THR A 138 13.94 2.23 -6.88
CA THR A 138 13.34 3.20 -5.95
C THR A 138 14.41 4.03 -5.25
N LEU A 139 15.53 3.41 -4.84
CA LEU A 139 16.67 4.11 -4.23
C LEU A 139 17.37 5.05 -5.22
N GLU A 140 17.50 4.67 -6.50
CA GLU A 140 18.02 5.55 -7.54
C GLU A 140 17.13 6.79 -7.72
N MET A 141 15.81 6.62 -7.75
CA MET A 141 14.86 7.72 -7.86
C MET A 141 14.86 8.64 -6.64
N LEU A 142 14.99 8.09 -5.45
CA LEU A 142 15.05 8.85 -4.20
C LEU A 142 16.42 9.54 -4.03
N GLY A 143 17.52 8.88 -4.40
CA GLY A 143 18.87 9.27 -4.03
C GLY A 143 19.09 9.23 -2.51
N LYS A 144 20.17 9.84 -2.03
CA LYS A 144 20.41 9.97 -0.58
C LYS A 144 19.37 10.86 0.08
N LYS A 145 18.98 10.51 1.30
CA LYS A 145 18.11 11.33 2.14
C LYS A 145 18.74 12.70 2.37
N ARG A 146 17.91 13.75 2.28
CA ARG A 146 18.28 15.15 2.49
C ARG A 146 17.61 15.69 3.75
N GLU A 147 18.13 16.77 4.26
CA GLU A 147 17.43 17.52 5.30
C GLU A 147 16.06 17.98 4.79
N GLY A 148 15.02 17.78 5.59
CA GLY A 148 13.62 18.08 5.24
C GLY A 148 12.89 16.96 4.54
N ASP A 149 13.55 15.87 4.09
CA ASP A 149 12.83 14.71 3.58
C ASP A 149 12.08 13.97 4.71
N GLY A 150 10.88 13.50 4.43
CA GLY A 150 10.16 12.56 5.27
C GLY A 150 10.91 11.23 5.43
N ARG A 151 10.37 10.33 6.21
CA ARG A 151 10.86 8.94 6.33
C ARG A 151 10.33 8.13 5.18
N VAL A 152 11.18 7.31 4.56
CA VAL A 152 10.77 6.30 3.59
C VAL A 152 11.20 4.95 4.13
N VAL A 153 10.25 4.05 4.28
CA VAL A 153 10.41 2.73 4.89
C VAL A 153 9.96 1.68 3.89
N PHE A 154 10.86 0.80 3.50
CA PHE A 154 10.53 -0.33 2.63
C PHE A 154 9.87 -1.44 3.45
N ILE A 155 8.69 -1.86 3.05
CA ILE A 155 7.89 -2.92 3.68
C ILE A 155 7.50 -3.97 2.65
N HIS A 156 6.69 -4.98 3.01
CA HIS A 156 6.19 -6.01 2.09
C HIS A 156 7.31 -6.85 1.44
N LEU A 157 8.43 -7.07 2.15
CA LEU A 157 9.58 -7.79 1.61
C LEU A 157 9.25 -9.24 1.31
N ASN A 158 9.59 -9.72 0.10
CA ASN A 158 9.57 -11.14 -0.19
C ASN A 158 10.74 -11.83 0.55
N HIS A 159 10.56 -13.09 0.91
CA HIS A 159 11.57 -13.88 1.61
C HIS A 159 12.90 -14.03 0.84
N THR A 160 12.89 -13.80 -0.48
CA THR A 160 14.10 -13.79 -1.33
C THR A 160 14.87 -12.48 -1.24
N ASN A 161 14.19 -11.38 -0.82
CA ASN A 161 14.81 -10.07 -0.77
C ASN A 161 16.00 -10.06 0.20
N ARG A 162 17.16 -9.60 -0.30
CA ARG A 162 18.37 -9.51 0.51
C ARG A 162 18.22 -8.63 1.75
N LEU A 163 17.32 -7.66 1.72
CA LEU A 163 17.06 -6.76 2.84
C LEU A 163 16.54 -7.48 4.09
N CYS A 164 15.98 -8.67 3.94
CA CYS A 164 15.63 -9.54 5.08
C CYS A 164 16.86 -9.96 5.92
N ARG A 165 18.09 -9.76 5.39
CA ARG A 165 19.36 -10.15 6.04
C ARG A 165 20.35 -9.01 6.20
N ASP A 166 20.33 -8.04 5.28
CA ASP A 166 21.24 -6.91 5.23
C ASP A 166 20.52 -5.68 4.68
N ASP A 167 20.13 -4.77 5.56
CA ASP A 167 19.47 -3.51 5.22
C ASP A 167 20.44 -2.39 4.84
N SER A 168 21.76 -2.67 4.90
CA SER A 168 22.80 -1.66 4.69
C SER A 168 22.74 -0.91 3.37
N PRO A 169 22.25 -1.47 2.26
CA PRO A 169 22.07 -0.70 1.02
C PRO A 169 21.07 0.45 1.15
N VAL A 170 20.04 0.27 1.98
CA VAL A 170 18.97 1.26 2.23
C VAL A 170 19.43 2.25 3.31
N THR A 171 19.94 1.75 4.44
CA THR A 171 20.32 2.57 5.60
C THR A 171 21.51 3.49 5.32
N LYS A 172 22.47 3.09 4.47
CA LYS A 172 23.57 3.95 4.00
C LYS A 172 23.10 5.15 3.16
N MET A 173 21.93 5.06 2.58
CA MET A 173 21.29 6.17 1.87
C MET A 173 20.42 7.04 2.78
N GLY A 174 20.26 6.65 4.05
CA GLY A 174 19.47 7.36 5.06
C GLY A 174 18.00 6.97 5.08
N TRP A 175 17.62 5.92 4.33
CA TRP A 175 16.27 5.37 4.31
C TRP A 175 16.13 4.17 5.25
N GLU A 176 14.97 3.56 5.35
CA GLU A 176 14.66 2.58 6.37
C GLU A 176 14.06 1.30 5.76
N VAL A 177 14.23 0.19 6.47
CA VAL A 177 13.54 -1.09 6.20
C VAL A 177 12.68 -1.40 7.42
N GLY A 178 11.41 -1.68 7.19
CA GLY A 178 10.45 -1.96 8.25
C GLY A 178 10.62 -3.36 8.83
N ASN A 179 10.46 -3.47 10.14
CA ASN A 179 10.46 -4.73 10.86
C ASN A 179 9.11 -4.95 11.54
N GLU A 180 8.77 -6.21 11.78
CA GLU A 180 7.58 -6.56 12.55
C GLU A 180 7.67 -5.98 13.97
N GLY A 181 6.62 -5.26 14.37
CA GLY A 181 6.56 -4.59 15.67
C GLY A 181 7.06 -3.15 15.69
N ASP A 182 7.57 -2.62 14.58
CA ASP A 182 7.92 -1.20 14.50
C ASP A 182 6.68 -0.31 14.70
N ILE A 183 6.88 0.83 15.34
CA ILE A 183 5.86 1.86 15.59
C ILE A 183 6.27 3.14 14.85
N TYR A 184 5.37 3.70 14.05
CA TYR A 184 5.60 4.87 13.21
C TYR A 184 4.78 6.09 13.61
#